data_36765b085bfda3313ffdea032285f5d4
#
_entry.id   36765b085bfda3313ffdea032285f5d4
#
_cell.length_a   1.000
_cell.length_b   1.000
_cell.length_c   1.000
_cell.angle_alpha   90.00
_cell.angle_beta   90.00
_cell.angle_gamma   90.00
#
_symmetry.space_group_name_H-M   'P 1'
#
loop_
_entity.id
_entity.type
_entity.pdbx_description
1 polymer ?
#
loop_
_entity_poly.entity_id
_entity_poly.type
_entity_poly.pdbx_seq_one_letter_code
_entity_poly.pdbx_strand_id
1 'polypeptide(L)'
;MNAAKKLVKKEKLSELISETIKYENGVFYLTVTGTSMTPTLYSDSSFVALVSVERKPVRKYDIVLFKRDNGDIVLHRVIKILSDGQLLINGDSQVWTETVKAENIIAVVKSYNKNNRTVKCSGIRFFCKSAVWCLLRPFRPKIFRLSATLKRFIRFKN
;
A
#
# COMPACT_ATOMS: atom_id res chain seq x y z
N MET A 1 12.80 -13.31 18.99
CA MET A 1 11.42 -13.82 18.74
C MET A 1 11.49 -14.81 17.60
N ASN A 2 11.11 -16.08 17.83
CA ASN A 2 11.34 -17.20 16.91
C ASN A 2 10.55 -16.97 15.58
N ALA A 3 11.13 -17.31 14.42
CA ALA A 3 10.52 -17.14 13.09
C ALA A 3 9.14 -17.81 12.98
N ALA A 4 8.95 -19.00 13.54
CA ALA A 4 7.67 -19.69 13.61
C ALA A 4 6.59 -18.88 14.36
N LYS A 5 6.93 -18.27 15.50
CA LYS A 5 5.99 -17.42 16.27
C LYS A 5 5.60 -16.16 15.49
N LYS A 6 6.52 -15.61 14.68
CA LYS A 6 6.27 -14.45 13.80
C LYS A 6 5.34 -14.83 12.63
N LEU A 7 5.50 -16.02 12.05
CA LEU A 7 4.66 -16.53 10.97
C LEU A 7 3.22 -16.76 11.44
N VAL A 8 3.03 -17.47 12.54
CA VAL A 8 1.70 -17.70 13.14
C VAL A 8 0.99 -16.37 13.47
N LYS A 9 1.73 -15.35 13.92
CA LYS A 9 1.12 -14.01 14.16
C LYS A 9 0.65 -13.34 12.87
N LYS A 10 1.36 -13.52 11.75
CA LYS A 10 0.97 -12.97 10.45
C LYS A 10 -0.25 -13.66 9.86
N GLU A 11 -0.32 -14.99 9.97
CA GLU A 11 -1.48 -15.77 9.53
C GLU A 11 -2.74 -15.37 10.27
N LYS A 12 -2.70 -15.33 11.60
CA LYS A 12 -3.81 -14.85 12.43
C LYS A 12 -4.26 -13.43 12.08
N LEU A 13 -3.32 -12.54 11.73
CA LEU A 13 -3.65 -11.19 11.30
C LEU A 13 -4.39 -11.19 9.95
N SER A 14 -3.94 -11.99 8.97
CA SER A 14 -4.61 -12.07 7.67
C SER A 14 -6.03 -12.65 7.78
N GLU A 15 -6.21 -13.68 8.62
CA GLU A 15 -7.52 -14.26 8.92
C GLU A 15 -8.44 -13.25 9.57
N LEU A 16 -7.99 -12.57 10.61
CA LEU A 16 -8.77 -11.54 11.32
C LEU A 16 -9.21 -10.41 10.37
N ILE A 17 -8.32 -9.95 9.49
CA ILE A 17 -8.65 -8.94 8.49
C ILE A 17 -9.73 -9.49 7.54
N SER A 18 -9.51 -10.68 6.99
CA SER A 18 -10.42 -11.31 6.04
C SER A 18 -11.81 -11.54 6.63
N GLU A 19 -11.89 -12.00 7.86
CA GLU A 19 -13.16 -12.19 8.57
C GLU A 19 -13.87 -10.85 8.81
N THR A 20 -13.15 -9.84 9.33
CA THR A 20 -13.73 -8.53 9.64
C THR A 20 -14.32 -7.85 8.40
N ILE A 21 -13.61 -7.92 7.25
CA ILE A 21 -14.05 -7.22 6.03
C ILE A 21 -15.12 -7.97 5.23
N LYS A 22 -15.39 -9.25 5.52
CA LYS A 22 -16.48 -10.03 4.90
C LYS A 22 -17.86 -9.59 5.31
N TYR A 23 -18.02 -9.06 6.54
CA TYR A 23 -19.32 -8.57 7.00
C TYR A 23 -19.81 -7.40 6.16
N GLU A 24 -21.13 -7.27 6.03
CA GLU A 24 -21.75 -6.09 5.42
C GLU A 24 -21.28 -4.83 6.14
N ASN A 25 -20.72 -3.88 5.38
CA ASN A 25 -20.04 -2.68 5.92
C ASN A 25 -18.72 -2.94 6.69
N GLY A 26 -18.17 -4.17 6.68
CA GLY A 26 -16.90 -4.47 7.31
C GLY A 26 -15.76 -3.59 6.79
N VAL A 27 -15.10 -2.89 7.72
CA VAL A 27 -13.90 -2.09 7.45
C VAL A 27 -12.87 -2.42 8.52
N PHE A 28 -11.68 -2.80 8.10
CA PHE A 28 -10.57 -3.03 9.02
C PHE A 28 -9.59 -1.87 8.96
N TYR A 29 -9.21 -1.31 10.10
CA TYR A 29 -8.21 -0.25 10.18
C TYR A 29 -6.85 -0.83 10.55
N LEU A 30 -5.85 -0.60 9.70
CA LEU A 30 -4.49 -1.09 9.87
C LEU A 30 -3.51 0.09 9.93
N THR A 31 -2.68 0.14 10.97
CA THR A 31 -1.54 1.07 11.04
C THR A 31 -0.45 0.61 10.08
N VAL A 32 0.04 1.54 9.27
CA VAL A 32 1.10 1.26 8.30
C VAL A 32 2.44 1.14 9.01
N THR A 33 3.16 0.07 8.72
CA THR A 33 4.54 -0.15 9.16
C THR A 33 5.47 -0.25 7.96
N GLY A 34 6.73 0.17 8.12
CA GLY A 34 7.71 0.20 7.04
C GLY A 34 7.60 1.44 6.14
N THR A 35 8.52 1.56 5.19
CA THR A 35 8.72 2.77 4.39
C THR A 35 8.43 2.59 2.90
N SER A 36 8.06 1.38 2.47
CA SER A 36 7.87 1.06 1.04
C SER A 36 6.79 1.90 0.35
N MET A 37 5.81 2.41 1.10
CA MET A 37 4.73 3.25 0.57
C MET A 37 4.94 4.75 0.75
N THR A 38 6.11 5.18 1.20
CA THR A 38 6.49 6.61 1.22
C THR A 38 6.60 7.14 -0.23
N PRO A 39 6.13 8.35 -0.53
CA PRO A 39 5.59 9.40 0.33
C PRO A 39 4.07 9.38 0.49
N THR A 40 3.39 8.35 -0.02
CA THR A 40 1.93 8.24 0.08
C THR A 40 1.51 7.94 1.52
N LEU A 41 2.14 6.93 2.13
CA LEU A 41 1.91 6.51 3.50
C LEU A 41 3.24 6.53 4.27
N TYR A 42 3.18 6.92 5.54
CA TYR A 42 4.33 6.95 6.43
C TYR A 42 4.17 5.92 7.56
N SER A 43 5.27 5.28 7.94
CA SER A 43 5.31 4.34 9.07
C SER A 43 4.79 5.00 10.34
N ASP A 44 4.02 4.24 11.11
CA ASP A 44 3.53 4.56 12.45
C ASP A 44 2.68 5.84 12.58
N SER A 45 2.52 6.60 11.49
CA SER A 45 1.73 7.83 11.44
C SER A 45 0.57 7.79 10.44
N SER A 46 0.54 6.77 9.59
CA SER A 46 -0.57 6.57 8.65
C SER A 46 -1.33 5.30 9.01
N PHE A 47 -2.64 5.35 8.87
CA PHE A 47 -3.48 4.15 8.89
C PHE A 47 -4.35 4.08 7.64
N VAL A 48 -4.71 2.87 7.26
CA VAL A 48 -5.52 2.56 6.08
C VAL A 48 -6.81 1.89 6.50
N ALA A 49 -7.90 2.23 5.82
CA ALA A 49 -9.18 1.55 5.92
C ALA A 49 -9.25 0.49 4.80
N LEU A 50 -9.31 -0.76 5.17
CA LEU A 50 -9.32 -1.93 4.30
C LEU A 50 -10.75 -2.43 4.12
N VAL A 51 -11.10 -2.81 2.90
CA VAL A 51 -12.38 -3.45 2.55
C VAL A 51 -12.12 -4.66 1.67
N SER A 52 -13.10 -5.56 1.57
CA SER A 52 -12.99 -6.74 0.72
C SER A 52 -12.94 -6.40 -0.76
N VAL A 53 -12.40 -7.32 -1.56
CA VAL A 53 -12.30 -7.20 -3.02
C VAL A 53 -13.67 -7.24 -3.70
N GLU A 54 -14.66 -7.92 -3.09
CA GLU A 54 -16.03 -7.98 -3.57
C GLU A 54 -16.71 -6.61 -3.50
N ARG A 55 -16.45 -5.86 -2.43
CA ARG A 55 -17.02 -4.51 -2.23
C ARG A 55 -16.29 -3.43 -3.01
N LYS A 56 -15.00 -3.59 -3.22
CA LYS A 56 -14.16 -2.70 -4.01
C LYS A 56 -13.26 -3.56 -4.90
N PRO A 57 -13.72 -3.92 -6.11
CA PRO A 57 -12.88 -4.64 -7.07
C PRO A 57 -11.57 -3.90 -7.32
N VAL A 58 -10.47 -4.67 -7.40
CA VAL A 58 -9.12 -4.12 -7.61
C VAL A 58 -9.05 -3.44 -8.96
N ARG A 59 -8.51 -2.23 -8.99
CA ARG A 59 -8.30 -1.44 -10.20
C ARG A 59 -6.83 -0.99 -10.28
N LYS A 60 -6.41 -0.65 -11.46
CA LYS A 60 -5.10 0.00 -11.67
C LYS A 60 -4.98 1.23 -10.77
N TYR A 61 -3.84 1.34 -10.10
CA TYR A 61 -3.46 2.37 -9.13
C TYR A 61 -4.09 2.25 -7.74
N ASP A 62 -4.96 1.27 -7.48
CA ASP A 62 -5.37 0.96 -6.11
C ASP A 62 -4.19 0.53 -5.24
N ILE A 63 -4.32 0.75 -3.94
CA ILE A 63 -3.40 0.21 -2.94
C ILE A 63 -4.06 -1.04 -2.38
N VAL A 64 -3.33 -2.15 -2.38
CA VAL A 64 -3.81 -3.47 -1.95
C VAL A 64 -2.95 -4.03 -0.83
N LEU A 65 -3.59 -4.76 0.07
CA LEU A 65 -2.94 -5.62 1.05
C LEU A 65 -2.92 -7.04 0.49
N PHE A 66 -1.77 -7.66 0.46
CA PHE A 66 -1.61 -9.02 -0.10
C PHE A 66 -0.61 -9.84 0.71
N LYS A 67 -0.69 -11.16 0.56
CA LYS A 67 0.22 -12.14 1.16
C LYS A 67 1.21 -12.61 0.10
N ARG A 68 2.50 -12.54 0.39
CA ARG A 68 3.56 -13.16 -0.42
C ARG A 68 3.67 -14.65 -0.13
N ASP A 69 4.29 -15.41 -1.00
CA ASP A 69 4.52 -16.86 -0.83
C ASP A 69 5.34 -17.19 0.43
N ASN A 70 6.20 -16.28 0.87
CA ASN A 70 6.94 -16.40 2.13
C ASN A 70 6.11 -16.03 3.39
N GLY A 71 4.81 -15.79 3.23
CA GLY A 71 3.90 -15.42 4.31
C GLY A 71 3.93 -13.94 4.72
N ASP A 72 4.73 -13.09 4.08
CA ASP A 72 4.75 -11.66 4.39
C ASP A 72 3.46 -10.98 3.92
N ILE A 73 2.86 -10.18 4.81
CA ILE A 73 1.71 -9.32 4.49
C ILE A 73 2.24 -7.95 4.12
N VAL A 74 1.94 -7.50 2.91
CA VAL A 74 2.51 -6.30 2.32
C VAL A 74 1.43 -5.39 1.76
N LEU A 75 1.64 -4.08 1.87
CA LEU A 75 0.77 -3.04 1.33
C LEU A 75 1.51 -2.33 0.19
N HIS A 76 1.06 -2.54 -1.07
CA HIS A 76 1.66 -1.93 -2.25
C HIS A 76 0.60 -1.43 -3.24
N ARG A 77 1.04 -0.72 -4.27
CA ARG A 77 0.19 -0.14 -5.32
C ARG A 77 0.14 -1.01 -6.57
N VAL A 78 -1.06 -1.18 -7.13
CA VAL A 78 -1.27 -1.87 -8.41
C VAL A 78 -0.82 -0.94 -9.55
N ILE A 79 0.16 -1.40 -10.33
CA ILE A 79 0.67 -0.69 -11.52
C ILE A 79 -0.10 -1.11 -12.76
N LYS A 80 -0.39 -2.40 -12.88
CA LYS A 80 -1.06 -2.98 -14.05
C LYS A 80 -1.79 -4.26 -13.63
N ILE A 81 -2.91 -4.53 -14.25
CA ILE A 81 -3.56 -5.85 -14.25
C ILE A 81 -3.13 -6.51 -15.56
N LEU A 82 -2.55 -7.69 -15.46
CA LEU A 82 -2.04 -8.47 -16.60
C LEU A 82 -3.18 -9.23 -17.27
N SER A 83 -2.94 -9.73 -18.48
CA SER A 83 -3.94 -10.46 -19.28
C SER A 83 -4.38 -11.78 -18.65
N ASP A 84 -3.52 -12.39 -17.83
CA ASP A 84 -3.77 -13.62 -17.07
C ASP A 84 -4.45 -13.36 -15.70
N GLY A 85 -4.84 -12.11 -15.41
CA GLY A 85 -5.46 -11.69 -14.16
C GLY A 85 -4.48 -11.43 -13.01
N GLN A 86 -3.18 -11.67 -13.19
CA GLN A 86 -2.18 -11.32 -12.18
C GLN A 86 -2.00 -9.81 -12.08
N LEU A 87 -1.49 -9.36 -10.95
CA LEU A 87 -1.28 -7.96 -10.64
C LEU A 87 0.21 -7.62 -10.62
N LEU A 88 0.63 -6.67 -11.44
CA LEU A 88 1.95 -6.05 -11.31
C LEU A 88 1.85 -4.94 -10.27
N ILE A 89 2.59 -5.07 -9.18
CA ILE A 89 2.51 -4.17 -8.03
C ILE A 89 3.87 -3.59 -7.66
N ASN A 90 3.85 -2.48 -6.93
CA ASN A 90 5.07 -1.75 -6.56
C ASN A 90 4.85 -0.91 -5.29
N GLY A 91 5.83 -0.85 -4.42
CA GLY A 91 5.86 0.12 -3.32
C GLY A 91 6.15 1.53 -3.84
N ASP A 92 5.50 2.53 -3.27
CA ASP A 92 5.61 3.92 -3.74
C ASP A 92 7.01 4.53 -3.58
N SER A 93 7.87 3.98 -2.72
CA SER A 93 9.28 4.38 -2.60
C SER A 93 10.23 3.55 -3.47
N GLN A 94 9.75 2.49 -4.11
CA GLN A 94 10.56 1.51 -4.82
C GLN A 94 10.53 1.74 -6.33
N VAL A 95 11.54 1.24 -7.05
CA VAL A 95 11.59 1.25 -8.51
C VAL A 95 11.28 -0.12 -9.13
N TRP A 96 11.52 -1.20 -8.39
CA TRP A 96 11.22 -2.56 -8.81
C TRP A 96 9.74 -2.91 -8.63
N THR A 97 9.27 -3.88 -9.37
CA THR A 97 7.90 -4.40 -9.33
C THR A 97 7.90 -5.88 -8.98
N GLU A 98 6.81 -6.37 -8.45
CA GLU A 98 6.56 -7.78 -8.22
C GLU A 98 5.21 -8.18 -8.82
N THR A 99 5.10 -9.42 -9.27
CA THR A 99 3.86 -9.98 -9.79
C THR A 99 3.18 -10.80 -8.69
N VAL A 100 1.90 -10.56 -8.50
CA VAL A 100 1.09 -11.19 -7.45
C VAL A 100 -0.18 -11.76 -8.05
N LYS A 101 -0.53 -12.98 -7.68
CA LYS A 101 -1.79 -13.62 -8.07
C LYS A 101 -2.96 -12.91 -7.41
N ALA A 102 -4.09 -12.83 -8.11
CA ALA A 102 -5.31 -12.20 -7.57
C ALA A 102 -5.79 -12.86 -6.27
N GLU A 103 -5.63 -14.18 -6.14
CA GLU A 103 -6.00 -14.95 -4.94
C GLU A 103 -5.20 -14.58 -3.68
N ASN A 104 -4.00 -14.01 -3.85
CA ASN A 104 -3.15 -13.56 -2.77
C ASN A 104 -3.55 -12.18 -2.22
N ILE A 105 -4.51 -11.50 -2.85
CA ILE A 105 -5.00 -10.19 -2.37
C ILE A 105 -5.95 -10.41 -1.20
N ILE A 106 -5.60 -9.86 -0.05
CA ILE A 106 -6.40 -9.93 1.18
C ILE A 106 -7.47 -8.83 1.19
N ALA A 107 -7.09 -7.60 0.82
CA ALA A 107 -7.97 -6.44 0.93
C ALA A 107 -7.54 -5.30 0.02
N VAL A 108 -8.46 -4.36 -0.23
CA VAL A 108 -8.23 -3.12 -0.97
C VAL A 108 -8.37 -1.93 -0.05
N VAL A 109 -7.50 -0.94 -0.17
CA VAL A 109 -7.60 0.30 0.59
C VAL A 109 -8.73 1.16 0.05
N LYS A 110 -9.71 1.46 0.91
CA LYS A 110 -10.82 2.38 0.64
C LYS A 110 -10.40 3.83 0.86
N SER A 111 -9.64 4.07 1.93
CA SER A 111 -9.11 5.39 2.29
C SER A 111 -7.91 5.25 3.21
N TYR A 112 -7.12 6.30 3.32
CA TYR A 112 -6.02 6.38 4.27
C TYR A 112 -5.96 7.75 4.93
N ASN A 113 -5.38 7.79 6.14
CA ASN A 113 -5.09 9.04 6.82
C ASN A 113 -3.67 9.52 6.45
N LYS A 114 -3.54 10.81 6.20
CA LYS A 114 -2.27 11.49 6.01
C LYS A 114 -2.35 12.91 6.56
N ASN A 115 -1.46 13.28 7.49
CA ASN A 115 -1.44 14.62 8.10
C ASN A 115 -2.82 15.02 8.66
N ASN A 116 -3.45 14.17 9.44
CA ASN A 116 -4.79 14.35 10.01
C ASN A 116 -5.93 14.57 9.00
N ARG A 117 -5.69 14.22 7.72
CA ARG A 117 -6.70 14.30 6.66
C ARG A 117 -6.98 12.92 6.09
N THR A 118 -8.25 12.58 5.94
CA THR A 118 -8.65 11.34 5.25
C THR A 118 -8.63 11.54 3.74
N VAL A 119 -7.87 10.71 3.07
CA VAL A 119 -7.78 10.66 1.59
C VAL A 119 -8.54 9.42 1.11
N LYS A 120 -9.60 9.63 0.33
CA LYS A 120 -10.35 8.54 -0.32
C LYS A 120 -9.56 7.98 -1.49
N CYS A 121 -9.43 6.64 -1.59
CA CYS A 121 -8.80 5.94 -2.71
C CYS A 121 -9.81 5.72 -3.85
N SER A 122 -10.44 6.81 -4.30
CA SER A 122 -11.45 6.80 -5.36
C SER A 122 -11.52 8.15 -6.05
N GLY A 123 -12.13 8.17 -7.24
CA GLY A 123 -12.33 9.38 -8.03
C GLY A 123 -11.11 9.81 -8.85
N ILE A 124 -11.36 10.75 -9.77
CA ILE A 124 -10.38 11.16 -10.78
C ILE A 124 -9.11 11.77 -10.18
N ARG A 125 -9.23 12.54 -9.09
CA ARG A 125 -8.07 13.16 -8.43
C ARG A 125 -7.10 12.13 -7.86
N PHE A 126 -7.62 11.08 -7.22
CA PHE A 126 -6.79 9.98 -6.70
C PHE A 126 -6.12 9.24 -7.85
N PHE A 127 -6.89 8.93 -8.91
CA PHE A 127 -6.39 8.24 -10.10
C PHE A 127 -5.26 9.02 -10.78
N CYS A 128 -5.48 10.30 -11.12
CA CYS A 128 -4.47 11.13 -11.80
C CYS A 128 -3.18 11.28 -10.96
N LYS A 129 -3.31 11.53 -9.66
CA LYS A 129 -2.16 11.63 -8.75
C LYS A 129 -1.37 10.33 -8.69
N SER A 130 -2.06 9.19 -8.61
CA SER A 130 -1.44 7.87 -8.58
C SER A 130 -0.79 7.53 -9.92
N ALA A 131 -1.42 7.87 -11.05
CA ALA A 131 -0.87 7.69 -12.38
C ALA A 131 0.44 8.45 -12.58
N VAL A 132 0.46 9.74 -12.23
CA VAL A 132 1.67 10.58 -12.29
C VAL A 132 2.77 9.98 -11.41
N TRP A 133 2.44 9.57 -10.18
CA TRP A 133 3.44 8.96 -9.28
C TRP A 133 4.00 7.64 -9.83
N CYS A 134 3.17 6.84 -10.48
CA CYS A 134 3.62 5.61 -11.15
C CYS A 134 4.51 5.89 -12.37
N LEU A 135 4.21 6.91 -13.17
CA LEU A 135 5.06 7.34 -14.29
C LEU A 135 6.43 7.83 -13.82
N LEU A 136 6.49 8.50 -12.68
CA LEU A 136 7.72 8.99 -12.07
C LEU A 136 8.58 7.87 -11.43
N ARG A 137 8.14 6.61 -11.48
CA ARG A 137 8.85 5.47 -10.85
C ARG A 137 10.34 5.41 -11.17
N PRO A 138 10.82 5.50 -12.43
CA PRO A 138 12.25 5.43 -12.74
C PRO A 138 13.05 6.61 -12.16
N PHE A 139 12.39 7.73 -11.90
CA PHE A 139 13.02 8.95 -11.36
C PHE A 139 12.96 9.05 -9.84
N ARG A 140 12.26 8.17 -9.14
CA ARG A 140 12.10 8.20 -7.68
C ARG A 140 13.41 8.31 -6.90
N PRO A 141 14.50 7.58 -7.23
CA PRO A 141 15.78 7.74 -6.52
C PRO A 141 16.32 9.17 -6.58
N LYS A 142 16.21 9.83 -7.74
CA LYS A 142 16.63 11.23 -7.90
C LYS A 142 15.72 12.18 -7.11
N ILE A 143 14.41 11.95 -7.15
CA ILE A 143 13.41 12.74 -6.40
C ILE A 143 13.68 12.65 -4.89
N PHE A 144 13.93 11.44 -4.37
CA PHE A 144 14.23 11.25 -2.95
C PHE A 144 15.55 11.88 -2.54
N ARG A 145 16.60 11.78 -3.35
CA ARG A 145 17.88 12.45 -3.10
C ARG A 145 17.70 13.96 -3.03
N LEU A 146 17.02 14.56 -4.01
CA LEU A 146 16.77 15.99 -4.06
C LEU A 146 15.97 16.47 -2.83
N SER A 147 14.92 15.73 -2.45
CA SER A 147 14.11 16.07 -1.28
C SER A 147 14.89 15.97 0.04
N ALA A 148 15.81 15.01 0.16
CA ALA A 148 16.68 14.88 1.33
C ALA A 148 17.68 16.05 1.43
N THR A 149 18.28 16.46 0.31
CA THR A 149 19.18 17.59 0.23
C THR A 149 18.47 18.90 0.61
N LEU A 150 17.27 19.11 0.07
CA LEU A 150 16.47 20.32 0.39
C LEU A 150 16.09 20.38 1.88
N LYS A 151 15.66 19.25 2.47
CA LYS A 151 15.37 19.20 3.92
C LYS A 151 16.61 19.51 4.76
N ARG A 152 17.78 19.06 4.35
CA ARG A 152 19.05 19.36 5.02
C ARG A 152 19.38 20.86 4.96
N PHE A 153 19.19 21.49 3.80
CA PHE A 153 19.40 22.95 3.62
C PHE A 153 18.47 23.80 4.51
N ILE A 154 17.18 23.42 4.58
CA ILE A 154 16.20 24.15 5.40
C ILE A 154 16.53 24.00 6.90
N ARG A 155 17.02 22.83 7.32
CA ARG A 155 17.37 22.55 8.74
C ARG A 155 18.64 23.28 9.20
N PHE A 156 19.52 23.68 8.29
CA PHE A 156 20.71 24.49 8.60
C PHE A 156 20.41 26.00 8.67
N LYS A 157 19.22 26.43 8.25
CA LYS A 157 18.85 27.86 8.17
C LYS A 157 17.93 28.30 9.34
N ASN A 158 17.51 27.35 10.18
CA ASN A 158 16.77 27.54 11.42
C ASN A 158 17.59 27.05 12.62
#